data_75b207e87d034d90e809e4f6b8bf7835
#
_entry.id   75b207e87d034d90e809e4f6b8bf7835
#
_cell.length_a   1.000
_cell.length_b   1.000
_cell.length_c   1.000
_cell.angle_alpha   90.00
_cell.angle_beta   90.00
_cell.angle_gamma   90.00
#
_symmetry.space_group_name_H-M   'P 1'
#
loop_
_entity.id
_entity.type
_entity.pdbx_description
1 polymer ?
#
loop_
_entity_poly.entity_id
_entity_poly.type
_entity_poly.pdbx_seq_one_letter_code
_entity_poly.pdbx_strand_id
1 'polypeptide(L)'
;MELVVLGCQAGMPASGQASSGYLVVTFGSRILLDCGPGVATALSAHGGPGPLDAVVISHLHPDHCYDLLPIAIMARRAGRPSPLPVYVPGGGRALLDDLSGLFPLGGDPYRDTPPLHALSVREYEPGQVITAGDCTLALHGLRHVVPNCGIRVQSGPDIMAYTGDTGPDVALADLARDAGLLLAEATLAAPETSDWGHLCATDAAEAATAAAAAQLVLTHLGSADPQWAQARKSEAARAFTGPVHIARPGARYPVR
;
A
#
# COMPACT_ATOMS: atom_id res chain seq x y z
N MET A 1 -10.14 13.21 4.27
CA MET A 1 -9.62 11.85 3.94
C MET A 1 -9.00 11.23 5.19
N GLU A 2 -8.99 9.92 5.33
CA GLU A 2 -8.37 9.20 6.46
C GLU A 2 -7.60 7.99 5.95
N LEU A 3 -6.40 7.75 6.50
CA LEU A 3 -5.63 6.53 6.32
C LEU A 3 -5.91 5.58 7.50
N VAL A 4 -6.27 4.33 7.21
CA VAL A 4 -6.38 3.23 8.19
C VAL A 4 -5.30 2.19 7.88
N VAL A 5 -4.44 1.89 8.83
CA VAL A 5 -3.38 0.89 8.69
C VAL A 5 -3.95 -0.50 8.97
N LEU A 6 -3.94 -1.39 7.98
CA LEU A 6 -4.35 -2.79 8.13
C LEU A 6 -3.15 -3.68 8.47
N GLY A 7 -2.00 -3.37 7.87
CA GLY A 7 -0.72 -4.03 8.08
C GLY A 7 0.42 -3.11 7.67
N CYS A 8 1.59 -3.27 8.28
CA CYS A 8 2.73 -2.36 8.10
C CYS A 8 4.10 -3.02 8.32
N GLN A 9 4.14 -4.36 8.40
CA GLN A 9 5.38 -5.10 8.60
C GLN A 9 6.10 -5.32 7.27
N ALA A 10 7.41 -5.07 7.23
CA ALA A 10 8.27 -5.36 6.08
C ALA A 10 8.43 -6.87 5.85
N GLY A 11 8.49 -7.28 4.60
CA GLY A 11 8.61 -8.67 4.22
C GLY A 11 7.40 -9.50 4.66
N MET A 12 7.63 -10.57 5.41
CA MET A 12 6.57 -11.47 5.86
C MET A 12 5.97 -11.02 7.20
N PRO A 13 4.74 -11.43 7.54
CA PRO A 13 4.12 -11.12 8.83
C PRO A 13 5.02 -11.50 10.00
N ALA A 14 5.12 -10.62 10.98
CA ALA A 14 5.92 -10.86 12.18
C ALA A 14 5.18 -10.37 13.43
N SER A 15 5.40 -11.05 14.56
CA SER A 15 4.80 -10.70 15.86
C SER A 15 3.28 -10.48 15.81
N GLY A 16 2.56 -11.26 14.97
CA GLY A 16 1.11 -11.16 14.79
C GLY A 16 0.66 -9.94 13.96
N GLN A 17 1.58 -9.21 13.35
CA GLN A 17 1.28 -8.08 12.48
C GLN A 17 1.25 -8.52 11.02
N ALA A 18 0.27 -8.01 10.27
CA ALA A 18 0.17 -8.21 8.83
C ALA A 18 1.23 -7.40 8.08
N SER A 19 1.59 -7.88 6.90
CA SER A 19 2.44 -7.16 5.94
C SER A 19 1.72 -5.93 5.38
N SER A 20 2.27 -5.28 4.36
CA SER A 20 1.79 -3.99 3.85
C SER A 20 0.34 -4.03 3.38
N GLY A 21 -0.49 -3.15 3.93
CA GLY A 21 -1.86 -2.94 3.51
C GLY A 21 -2.50 -1.72 4.18
N TYR A 22 -3.02 -0.80 3.38
CA TYR A 22 -3.47 0.51 3.84
C TYR A 22 -4.80 0.87 3.21
N LEU A 23 -5.80 1.18 4.04
CA LEU A 23 -7.12 1.56 3.56
C LEU A 23 -7.27 3.08 3.61
N VAL A 24 -7.42 3.69 2.45
CA VAL A 24 -7.77 5.11 2.32
C VAL A 24 -9.28 5.23 2.30
N VAL A 25 -9.82 6.04 3.19
CA VAL A 25 -11.26 6.28 3.32
C VAL A 25 -11.54 7.76 3.11
N THR A 26 -12.41 8.06 2.16
CA THR A 26 -12.95 9.41 1.93
C THR A 26 -14.43 9.44 2.30
N PHE A 27 -15.11 10.55 2.01
CA PHE A 27 -16.57 10.62 2.17
C PHE A 27 -17.30 9.62 1.27
N GLY A 28 -16.82 9.41 0.04
CA GLY A 28 -17.49 8.60 -0.98
C GLY A 28 -16.72 7.35 -1.43
N SER A 29 -15.47 7.15 -0.98
CA SER A 29 -14.63 6.08 -1.52
C SER A 29 -13.82 5.33 -0.48
N ARG A 30 -13.46 4.10 -0.83
CA ARG A 30 -12.59 3.21 -0.06
C ARG A 30 -11.60 2.56 -1.01
N ILE A 31 -10.34 2.93 -0.90
CA ILE A 31 -9.25 2.44 -1.74
C ILE A 31 -8.28 1.63 -0.86
N LEU A 32 -8.00 0.41 -1.25
CA LEU A 32 -6.97 -0.40 -0.60
C LEU A 32 -5.64 -0.24 -1.37
N LEU A 33 -4.60 0.20 -0.68
CA LEU A 33 -3.23 0.27 -1.19
C LEU A 33 -2.47 -0.92 -0.62
N ASP A 34 -1.98 -1.79 -1.48
CA ASP A 34 -1.35 -3.07 -1.18
C ASP A 34 -2.23 -4.04 -0.36
N CYS A 35 -1.92 -5.30 -0.45
CA CYS A 35 -2.58 -6.36 0.32
C CYS A 35 -1.64 -7.56 0.52
N GLY A 36 -0.61 -7.37 1.32
CA GLY A 36 0.28 -8.44 1.76
C GLY A 36 -0.40 -9.41 2.74
N PRO A 37 0.29 -10.50 3.14
CA PRO A 37 -0.24 -11.53 4.02
C PRO A 37 -0.81 -10.98 5.33
N GLY A 38 -2.04 -11.36 5.66
CA GLY A 38 -2.80 -10.93 6.83
C GLY A 38 -3.71 -9.73 6.61
N VAL A 39 -3.57 -9.01 5.51
CA VAL A 39 -4.39 -7.82 5.19
C VAL A 39 -5.85 -8.20 4.92
N ALA A 40 -6.12 -9.32 4.27
CA ALA A 40 -7.48 -9.81 4.07
C ALA A 40 -8.22 -10.05 5.39
N THR A 41 -7.52 -10.61 6.38
CA THR A 41 -8.05 -10.80 7.73
C THR A 41 -8.32 -9.47 8.42
N ALA A 42 -7.36 -8.53 8.38
CA ALA A 42 -7.54 -7.20 8.95
C ALA A 42 -8.67 -6.43 8.26
N LEU A 43 -8.76 -6.49 6.92
CA LEU A 43 -9.81 -5.85 6.14
C LEU A 43 -11.21 -6.36 6.52
N SER A 44 -11.35 -7.64 6.91
CA SER A 44 -12.62 -8.21 7.32
C SER A 44 -13.26 -7.47 8.51
N ALA A 45 -12.44 -6.95 9.42
CA ALA A 45 -12.88 -6.12 10.54
C ALA A 45 -13.32 -4.69 10.12
N HIS A 46 -13.04 -4.30 8.88
CA HIS A 46 -13.38 -3.01 8.30
C HIS A 46 -14.42 -3.10 7.17
N GLY A 47 -15.30 -4.11 7.21
CA GLY A 47 -16.37 -4.31 6.22
C GLY A 47 -15.97 -5.17 5.03
N GLY A 48 -14.77 -5.71 5.00
CA GLY A 48 -14.26 -6.55 3.91
C GLY A 48 -14.15 -5.82 2.57
N PRO A 49 -14.01 -6.57 1.46
CA PRO A 49 -13.84 -5.99 0.13
C PRO A 49 -15.17 -5.55 -0.52
N GLY A 50 -16.31 -5.81 0.09
CA GLY A 50 -17.63 -5.42 -0.45
C GLY A 50 -17.72 -3.94 -0.82
N PRO A 51 -17.35 -3.03 0.09
CA PRO A 51 -17.44 -1.58 -0.14
C PRO A 51 -16.18 -0.97 -0.80
N LEU A 52 -15.19 -1.74 -1.24
CA LEU A 52 -14.01 -1.18 -1.90
C LEU A 52 -14.33 -0.70 -3.32
N ASP A 53 -13.84 0.48 -3.69
CA ASP A 53 -13.89 1.01 -5.06
C ASP A 53 -12.74 0.48 -5.90
N ALA A 54 -11.56 0.30 -5.29
CA ALA A 54 -10.39 -0.27 -5.95
C ALA A 54 -9.39 -0.87 -4.96
N VAL A 55 -8.54 -1.77 -5.48
CA VAL A 55 -7.25 -2.16 -4.89
C VAL A 55 -6.15 -1.69 -5.82
N VAL A 56 -5.09 -1.08 -5.29
CA VAL A 56 -3.93 -0.65 -6.08
C VAL A 56 -2.68 -1.25 -5.44
N ILE A 57 -1.95 -2.03 -6.21
CA ILE A 57 -0.72 -2.71 -5.77
C ILE A 57 0.47 -1.89 -6.22
N SER A 58 1.34 -1.49 -5.30
CA SER A 58 2.53 -0.70 -5.60
C SER A 58 3.56 -1.48 -6.41
N HIS A 59 3.79 -2.74 -6.05
CA HIS A 59 4.69 -3.69 -6.72
C HIS A 59 4.33 -5.15 -6.38
N LEU A 60 5.01 -6.10 -7.04
CA LEU A 60 4.61 -7.51 -7.01
C LEU A 60 5.42 -8.38 -6.04
N HIS A 61 6.04 -7.80 -5.00
CA HIS A 61 6.55 -8.64 -3.91
C HIS A 61 5.41 -9.26 -3.10
N PRO A 62 5.60 -10.50 -2.59
CA PRO A 62 4.53 -11.22 -1.89
C PRO A 62 3.93 -10.46 -0.70
N ASP A 63 4.73 -9.71 0.04
CA ASP A 63 4.30 -8.92 1.20
C ASP A 63 3.48 -7.67 0.84
N HIS A 64 3.26 -7.42 -0.46
CA HIS A 64 2.40 -6.36 -0.97
C HIS A 64 1.17 -6.86 -1.75
N CYS A 65 1.16 -8.12 -2.23
CA CYS A 65 0.09 -8.58 -3.12
C CYS A 65 -0.49 -9.98 -2.83
N TYR A 66 0.09 -10.75 -1.89
CA TYR A 66 -0.26 -12.16 -1.72
C TYR A 66 -1.72 -12.40 -1.31
N ASP A 67 -2.32 -11.48 -0.54
CA ASP A 67 -3.71 -11.58 -0.09
C ASP A 67 -4.75 -11.20 -1.18
N LEU A 68 -4.33 -10.92 -2.43
CA LEU A 68 -5.29 -10.73 -3.54
C LEU A 68 -6.16 -11.97 -3.76
N LEU A 69 -5.63 -13.18 -3.53
CA LEU A 69 -6.40 -14.41 -3.68
C LEU A 69 -7.54 -14.52 -2.64
N PRO A 70 -7.29 -14.45 -1.32
CA PRO A 70 -8.38 -14.44 -0.34
C PRO A 70 -9.32 -13.21 -0.52
N ILE A 71 -8.82 -12.04 -0.90
CA ILE A 71 -9.67 -10.87 -1.21
C ILE A 71 -10.62 -11.17 -2.37
N ALA A 72 -10.17 -11.84 -3.42
CA ALA A 72 -11.01 -12.26 -4.55
C ALA A 72 -12.16 -13.18 -4.08
N ILE A 73 -11.84 -14.18 -3.24
CA ILE A 73 -12.84 -15.10 -2.67
C ILE A 73 -13.85 -14.34 -1.80
N MET A 74 -13.38 -13.42 -0.96
CA MET A 74 -14.22 -12.59 -0.12
C MET A 74 -15.12 -11.64 -0.96
N ALA A 75 -14.59 -11.02 -2.02
CA ALA A 75 -15.33 -10.13 -2.92
C ALA A 75 -16.46 -10.88 -3.63
N ARG A 76 -16.20 -12.12 -4.08
CA ARG A 76 -17.23 -13.00 -4.64
C ARG A 76 -18.35 -13.28 -3.63
N ARG A 77 -18.00 -13.65 -2.40
CA ARG A 77 -18.97 -13.96 -1.33
C ARG A 77 -19.75 -12.73 -0.88
N ALA A 78 -19.20 -11.54 -1.01
CA ALA A 78 -19.88 -10.28 -0.70
C ALA A 78 -21.00 -9.93 -1.71
N GLY A 79 -21.15 -10.70 -2.80
CA GLY A 79 -22.21 -10.49 -3.79
C GLY A 79 -22.10 -9.15 -4.52
N ARG A 80 -20.87 -8.69 -4.81
CA ARG A 80 -20.67 -7.44 -5.54
C ARG A 80 -21.38 -7.44 -6.87
N PRO A 81 -22.00 -6.32 -7.28
CA PRO A 81 -22.70 -6.24 -8.57
C PRO A 81 -21.73 -6.26 -9.77
N SER A 82 -20.45 -5.99 -9.54
CA SER A 82 -19.37 -6.01 -10.54
C SER A 82 -18.07 -6.50 -9.92
N PRO A 83 -17.16 -7.07 -10.72
CA PRO A 83 -15.82 -7.43 -10.25
C PRO A 83 -15.11 -6.24 -9.62
N LEU A 84 -14.37 -6.49 -8.54
CA LEU A 84 -13.58 -5.47 -7.85
C LEU A 84 -12.42 -5.00 -8.76
N PRO A 85 -12.31 -3.70 -9.07
CA PRO A 85 -11.17 -3.18 -9.80
C PRO A 85 -9.87 -3.37 -9.01
N VAL A 86 -8.86 -3.97 -9.66
CA VAL A 86 -7.52 -4.18 -9.10
C VAL A 86 -6.50 -3.68 -10.11
N TYR A 87 -5.70 -2.73 -9.68
CA TYR A 87 -4.63 -2.15 -10.50
C TYR A 87 -3.28 -2.70 -10.01
N VAL A 88 -2.50 -3.24 -10.95
CA VAL A 88 -1.21 -3.89 -10.69
C VAL A 88 -0.15 -3.37 -11.68
N PRO A 89 1.14 -3.40 -11.33
CA PRO A 89 2.20 -3.12 -12.31
C PRO A 89 2.18 -4.10 -13.48
N GLY A 90 2.84 -3.74 -14.58
CA GLY A 90 3.02 -4.59 -15.75
C GLY A 90 3.55 -5.98 -15.38
N GLY A 91 2.98 -7.03 -15.98
CA GLY A 91 3.22 -8.44 -15.65
C GLY A 91 2.36 -9.00 -14.52
N GLY A 92 1.64 -8.15 -13.77
CA GLY A 92 0.84 -8.57 -12.62
C GLY A 92 -0.34 -9.44 -12.99
N ARG A 93 -0.94 -9.24 -14.17
CA ARG A 93 -2.03 -10.11 -14.64
C ARG A 93 -1.55 -11.54 -14.81
N ALA A 94 -0.42 -11.76 -15.50
CA ALA A 94 0.13 -13.09 -15.72
C ALA A 94 0.47 -13.78 -14.39
N LEU A 95 1.11 -13.07 -13.46
CA LEU A 95 1.40 -13.60 -12.12
C LEU A 95 0.12 -14.04 -11.37
N LEU A 96 -0.94 -13.23 -11.43
CA LEU A 96 -2.19 -13.54 -10.75
C LEU A 96 -2.93 -14.71 -11.42
N ASP A 97 -2.90 -14.81 -12.76
CA ASP A 97 -3.48 -15.93 -13.48
C ASP A 97 -2.76 -17.24 -13.12
N ASP A 98 -1.43 -17.25 -13.06
CA ASP A 98 -0.62 -18.38 -12.60
C ASP A 98 -0.95 -18.77 -11.14
N LEU A 99 -0.99 -17.79 -10.24
CA LEU A 99 -1.33 -18.00 -8.83
C LEU A 99 -2.73 -18.60 -8.67
N SER A 100 -3.71 -18.11 -9.45
CA SER A 100 -5.07 -18.64 -9.44
C SER A 100 -5.14 -20.08 -9.93
N GLY A 101 -4.33 -20.44 -10.91
CA GLY A 101 -4.24 -21.80 -11.47
C GLY A 101 -3.70 -22.84 -10.48
N LEU A 102 -2.90 -22.43 -9.51
CA LEU A 102 -2.34 -23.31 -8.48
C LEU A 102 -3.39 -23.80 -7.45
N PHE A 103 -4.51 -23.11 -7.30
CA PHE A 103 -5.53 -23.41 -6.31
C PHE A 103 -6.89 -23.71 -6.91
N PRO A 104 -7.08 -24.93 -7.50
CA PRO A 104 -8.38 -25.32 -8.03
C PRO A 104 -9.38 -25.44 -6.86
N LEU A 105 -10.42 -24.64 -6.87
CA LEU A 105 -11.53 -24.73 -5.93
C LEU A 105 -12.45 -25.87 -6.34
N GLY A 106 -12.02 -27.15 -6.15
CA GLY A 106 -12.79 -28.32 -6.52
C GLY A 106 -14.05 -28.52 -5.67
N GLY A 107 -15.17 -28.94 -6.31
CA GLY A 107 -16.37 -29.42 -5.63
C GLY A 107 -17.43 -28.37 -5.26
N ASP A 108 -17.27 -27.14 -5.65
CA ASP A 108 -18.17 -25.99 -5.42
C ASP A 108 -18.93 -25.66 -6.73
N PRO A 109 -20.17 -25.15 -6.71
CA PRO A 109 -20.85 -24.55 -7.88
C PRO A 109 -20.03 -23.42 -8.54
N TYR A 110 -18.94 -22.98 -7.91
CA TYR A 110 -17.94 -22.06 -8.47
C TYR A 110 -16.80 -22.75 -9.23
N ARG A 111 -16.89 -24.05 -9.47
CA ARG A 111 -15.85 -24.93 -10.00
C ARG A 111 -15.26 -24.50 -11.35
N ASP A 112 -16.06 -23.83 -12.17
CA ASP A 112 -15.69 -23.40 -13.52
C ASP A 112 -15.22 -21.94 -13.58
N THR A 113 -15.13 -21.27 -12.44
CA THR A 113 -14.79 -19.84 -12.38
C THR A 113 -13.61 -19.62 -11.44
N PRO A 114 -12.39 -19.36 -11.94
CA PRO A 114 -11.23 -19.06 -11.11
C PRO A 114 -11.51 -17.96 -10.09
N PRO A 115 -10.90 -18.00 -8.89
CA PRO A 115 -11.13 -17.01 -7.82
C PRO A 115 -11.00 -15.58 -8.31
N LEU A 116 -10.03 -15.32 -9.16
CA LEU A 116 -9.72 -13.98 -9.66
C LEU A 116 -10.77 -13.39 -10.60
N HIS A 117 -11.75 -14.17 -11.09
CA HIS A 117 -12.87 -13.60 -11.86
C HIS A 117 -13.76 -12.64 -11.05
N ALA A 118 -13.62 -12.64 -9.72
CA ALA A 118 -14.23 -11.61 -8.87
C ALA A 118 -13.45 -10.27 -8.91
N LEU A 119 -12.30 -10.23 -9.56
CA LEU A 119 -11.46 -9.06 -9.74
C LEU A 119 -11.44 -8.62 -11.21
N SER A 120 -11.47 -7.32 -11.43
CA SER A 120 -11.19 -6.69 -12.73
C SER A 120 -9.74 -6.22 -12.72
N VAL A 121 -8.81 -7.12 -13.01
CA VAL A 121 -7.37 -6.82 -13.00
C VAL A 121 -7.01 -5.95 -14.20
N ARG A 122 -6.31 -4.85 -13.95
CA ARG A 122 -5.80 -3.90 -14.94
C ARG A 122 -4.34 -3.61 -14.64
N GLU A 123 -3.49 -3.77 -15.64
CA GLU A 123 -2.10 -3.36 -15.53
C GLU A 123 -1.98 -1.86 -15.74
N TYR A 124 -1.03 -1.25 -15.04
CA TYR A 124 -0.71 0.16 -15.17
C TYR A 124 0.78 0.38 -15.42
N GLU A 125 1.10 1.54 -15.97
CA GLU A 125 2.46 2.03 -16.19
C GLU A 125 2.74 3.28 -15.32
N PRO A 126 4.00 3.52 -14.94
CA PRO A 126 4.40 4.77 -14.27
C PRO A 126 3.94 6.01 -15.07
N GLY A 127 3.48 7.05 -14.37
CA GLY A 127 2.95 8.28 -14.95
C GLY A 127 1.45 8.22 -15.28
N GLN A 128 0.80 7.07 -15.18
CA GLN A 128 -0.65 6.98 -15.36
C GLN A 128 -1.42 7.57 -14.18
N VAL A 129 -2.65 7.99 -14.48
CA VAL A 129 -3.61 8.47 -13.50
C VAL A 129 -4.85 7.57 -13.56
N ILE A 130 -5.24 7.07 -12.40
CA ILE A 130 -6.41 6.20 -12.21
C ILE A 130 -7.49 7.01 -11.49
N THR A 131 -8.76 6.83 -11.89
CA THR A 131 -9.91 7.34 -11.13
C THR A 131 -10.65 6.17 -10.49
N ALA A 132 -10.89 6.23 -9.19
CA ALA A 132 -11.67 5.26 -8.44
C ALA A 132 -12.53 5.96 -7.39
N GLY A 133 -13.85 5.87 -7.55
CA GLY A 133 -14.79 6.64 -6.74
C GLY A 133 -14.57 8.15 -6.88
N ASP A 134 -14.44 8.85 -5.75
CA ASP A 134 -14.12 10.29 -5.68
C ASP A 134 -12.61 10.57 -5.61
N CYS A 135 -11.78 9.54 -5.82
CA CYS A 135 -10.31 9.63 -5.76
C CYS A 135 -9.68 9.66 -7.15
N THR A 136 -8.65 10.49 -7.28
CA THR A 136 -7.67 10.45 -8.37
C THR A 136 -6.36 9.90 -7.81
N LEU A 137 -5.78 8.89 -8.47
CA LEU A 137 -4.54 8.24 -8.06
C LEU A 137 -3.49 8.42 -9.16
N ALA A 138 -2.45 9.21 -8.88
CA ALA A 138 -1.30 9.37 -9.78
C ALA A 138 -0.20 8.39 -9.38
N LEU A 139 0.36 7.67 -10.36
CA LEU A 139 1.34 6.61 -10.17
C LEU A 139 2.73 7.11 -10.56
N HIS A 140 3.63 7.19 -9.59
CA HIS A 140 4.99 7.69 -9.76
C HIS A 140 5.97 6.52 -9.73
N GLY A 141 6.69 6.27 -10.83
CA GLY A 141 7.76 5.25 -10.83
C GLY A 141 8.84 5.62 -9.83
N LEU A 142 9.24 4.67 -9.00
CA LEU A 142 10.27 4.83 -7.97
C LEU A 142 11.29 3.70 -8.04
N ARG A 143 12.47 3.91 -7.45
CA ARG A 143 13.61 3.00 -7.52
C ARG A 143 13.45 1.80 -6.58
N HIS A 144 13.27 0.62 -7.16
CA HIS A 144 13.24 -0.66 -6.42
C HIS A 144 13.76 -1.78 -7.33
N VAL A 145 14.10 -2.97 -6.77
CA VAL A 145 14.61 -4.13 -7.55
C VAL A 145 13.59 -4.70 -8.52
N VAL A 146 12.31 -4.46 -8.28
CA VAL A 146 11.20 -4.77 -9.21
C VAL A 146 10.47 -3.46 -9.55
N PRO A 147 9.73 -3.41 -10.67
CA PRO A 147 8.90 -2.25 -11.01
C PRO A 147 7.98 -1.88 -9.83
N ASN A 148 8.17 -0.67 -9.29
CA ASN A 148 7.40 -0.11 -8.18
C ASN A 148 6.88 1.28 -8.54
N CYS A 149 5.66 1.58 -8.07
CA CYS A 149 5.10 2.93 -8.14
C CYS A 149 4.70 3.42 -6.76
N GLY A 150 5.16 4.61 -6.41
CA GLY A 150 4.52 5.40 -5.37
C GLY A 150 3.13 5.85 -5.85
N ILE A 151 2.19 5.94 -4.94
CA ILE A 151 0.79 6.23 -5.22
C ILE A 151 0.39 7.52 -4.52
N ARG A 152 0.06 8.55 -5.31
CA ARG A 152 -0.49 9.82 -4.82
C ARG A 152 -2.00 9.78 -4.94
N VAL A 153 -2.72 9.78 -3.82
CA VAL A 153 -4.19 9.77 -3.75
C VAL A 153 -4.69 11.18 -3.46
N GLN A 154 -5.58 11.69 -4.28
CA GLN A 154 -6.24 12.98 -4.08
C GLN A 154 -7.75 12.83 -4.08
N SER A 155 -8.42 13.43 -3.10
CA SER A 155 -9.89 13.59 -3.04
C SER A 155 -10.22 15.01 -2.57
N GLY A 156 -10.75 15.83 -3.46
CA GLY A 156 -10.91 17.25 -3.21
C GLY A 156 -9.58 17.93 -2.87
N PRO A 157 -9.48 18.67 -1.73
CA PRO A 157 -8.24 19.31 -1.30
C PRO A 157 -7.27 18.35 -0.60
N ASP A 158 -7.73 17.19 -0.14
CA ASP A 158 -6.93 16.25 0.63
C ASP A 158 -6.00 15.45 -0.28
N ILE A 159 -4.73 15.37 0.09
CA ILE A 159 -3.69 14.66 -0.66
C ILE A 159 -2.92 13.74 0.29
N MET A 160 -2.84 12.47 -0.07
CA MET A 160 -2.00 11.48 0.59
C MET A 160 -1.02 10.88 -0.42
N ALA A 161 0.22 10.67 -0.01
CA ALA A 161 1.21 9.94 -0.79
C ALA A 161 1.66 8.67 -0.07
N TYR A 162 1.83 7.59 -0.82
CA TYR A 162 2.39 6.32 -0.36
C TYR A 162 3.56 5.91 -1.25
N THR A 163 4.68 5.56 -0.67
CA THR A 163 5.90 5.26 -1.45
C THR A 163 5.92 3.86 -2.07
N GLY A 164 5.17 2.89 -1.51
CA GLY A 164 5.56 1.49 -1.71
C GLY A 164 6.97 1.28 -1.16
N ASP A 165 7.71 0.33 -1.72
CA ASP A 165 9.11 0.10 -1.39
C ASP A 165 10.01 0.85 -2.36
N THR A 166 10.96 1.62 -1.84
CA THR A 166 11.84 2.43 -2.69
C THR A 166 13.12 2.80 -1.97
N GLY A 167 14.22 2.91 -2.69
CA GLY A 167 15.39 3.65 -2.22
C GLY A 167 15.23 5.16 -2.39
N PRO A 168 16.24 5.94 -1.97
CA PRO A 168 16.27 7.38 -2.23
C PRO A 168 16.07 7.67 -3.73
N ASP A 169 15.07 8.52 -4.04
CA ASP A 169 14.68 8.88 -5.40
C ASP A 169 14.22 10.34 -5.43
N VAL A 170 14.63 11.07 -6.46
CA VAL A 170 14.22 12.48 -6.64
C VAL A 170 12.72 12.61 -6.88
N ALA A 171 12.06 11.58 -7.44
CA ALA A 171 10.62 11.56 -7.67
C ALA A 171 9.79 11.53 -6.38
N LEU A 172 10.38 11.21 -5.22
CA LEU A 172 9.70 11.26 -3.93
C LEU A 172 9.17 12.65 -3.58
N ALA A 173 9.92 13.71 -3.96
CA ALA A 173 9.49 15.08 -3.74
C ALA A 173 8.24 15.43 -4.57
N ASP A 174 8.16 14.94 -5.81
CA ASP A 174 6.98 15.17 -6.67
C ASP A 174 5.78 14.30 -6.23
N LEU A 175 6.02 13.05 -5.87
CA LEU A 175 5.00 12.15 -5.32
C LEU A 175 4.30 12.79 -4.12
N ALA A 176 5.08 13.29 -3.15
CA ALA A 176 4.58 13.77 -1.87
C ALA A 176 4.36 15.31 -1.83
N ARG A 177 4.52 16.04 -2.95
CA ARG A 177 4.39 17.49 -3.00
C ARG A 177 3.10 17.98 -2.34
N ASP A 178 3.23 18.83 -1.32
CA ASP A 178 2.13 19.42 -0.56
C ASP A 178 1.14 18.37 0.00
N ALA A 179 1.59 17.14 0.26
CA ALA A 179 0.72 16.12 0.80
C ALA A 179 0.35 16.40 2.26
N GLY A 180 -0.92 16.28 2.60
CA GLY A 180 -1.39 16.31 3.98
C GLY A 180 -0.83 15.13 4.81
N LEU A 181 -0.45 14.02 4.13
CA LEU A 181 0.20 12.87 4.73
C LEU A 181 1.13 12.17 3.73
N LEU A 182 2.39 11.97 4.11
CA LEU A 182 3.30 11.03 3.47
C LEU A 182 3.38 9.74 4.30
N LEU A 183 2.94 8.62 3.71
CA LEU A 183 3.17 7.27 4.21
C LEU A 183 4.41 6.71 3.53
N ALA A 184 5.53 6.65 4.23
CA ALA A 184 6.81 6.24 3.66
C ALA A 184 7.36 4.99 4.33
N GLU A 185 7.92 4.10 3.54
CA GLU A 185 8.69 2.98 4.06
C GLU A 185 9.91 3.48 4.87
N ALA A 186 10.36 2.70 5.83
CA ALA A 186 11.57 2.93 6.61
C ALA A 186 12.17 1.58 7.06
N THR A 187 12.46 0.74 6.09
CA THR A 187 12.91 -0.64 6.29
C THR A 187 14.29 -0.71 6.91
N LEU A 188 15.19 0.23 6.53
CA LEU A 188 16.59 0.17 6.90
C LEU A 188 16.89 0.92 8.20
N ALA A 189 17.90 0.43 8.93
CA ALA A 189 18.43 1.10 10.12
C ALA A 189 19.38 2.26 9.80
N ALA A 190 19.93 2.30 8.58
CA ALA A 190 20.88 3.29 8.09
C ALA A 190 20.71 3.45 6.58
N PRO A 191 21.27 4.51 5.96
CA PRO A 191 21.20 4.69 4.51
C PRO A 191 21.65 3.46 3.74
N GLU A 192 20.96 3.19 2.65
CA GLU A 192 21.18 2.00 1.83
C GLU A 192 22.61 1.98 1.24
N THR A 193 23.25 0.80 1.32
CA THR A 193 24.56 0.53 0.69
C THR A 193 24.46 -0.51 -0.44
N SER A 194 23.23 -0.96 -0.75
CA SER A 194 22.90 -1.92 -1.81
C SER A 194 22.02 -1.29 -2.86
N ASP A 195 21.66 -2.04 -3.89
CA ASP A 195 20.73 -1.59 -4.95
C ASP A 195 19.30 -2.17 -4.79
N TRP A 196 18.95 -2.66 -3.59
CA TRP A 196 17.63 -3.23 -3.34
C TRP A 196 16.50 -2.20 -3.45
N GLY A 197 16.79 -0.95 -3.08
CA GLY A 197 15.83 0.13 -3.13
C GLY A 197 14.94 0.17 -1.90
N HIS A 198 15.54 0.47 -0.72
CA HIS A 198 14.83 0.76 0.51
C HIS A 198 15.31 2.06 1.17
N LEU A 199 14.41 2.68 1.95
CA LEU A 199 14.71 3.88 2.72
C LEU A 199 15.12 3.54 4.16
N CYS A 200 15.94 4.41 4.73
CA CYS A 200 16.00 4.57 6.17
C CYS A 200 15.06 5.72 6.62
N ALA A 201 14.85 5.86 7.92
CA ALA A 201 13.95 6.88 8.46
C ALA A 201 14.41 8.32 8.15
N THR A 202 15.72 8.56 8.01
CA THR A 202 16.27 9.87 7.62
C THR A 202 15.91 10.18 6.16
N ASP A 203 16.07 9.23 5.24
CA ASP A 203 15.71 9.42 3.83
C ASP A 203 14.22 9.76 3.67
N ALA A 204 13.34 9.03 4.39
CA ALA A 204 11.89 9.28 4.40
C ALA A 204 11.56 10.70 4.92
N ALA A 205 12.26 11.15 5.96
CA ALA A 205 12.09 12.47 6.55
C ALA A 205 12.61 13.60 5.65
N GLU A 206 13.72 13.39 4.96
CA GLU A 206 14.26 14.33 3.97
C GLU A 206 13.31 14.46 2.77
N ALA A 207 12.72 13.35 2.29
CA ALA A 207 11.71 13.37 1.26
C ALA A 207 10.46 14.14 1.71
N ALA A 208 9.97 13.92 2.93
CA ALA A 208 8.83 14.65 3.51
C ALA A 208 9.11 16.17 3.59
N THR A 209 10.33 16.55 3.97
CA THR A 209 10.77 17.95 4.05
C THR A 209 10.84 18.58 2.66
N ALA A 210 11.47 17.93 1.70
CA ALA A 210 11.59 18.40 0.32
C ALA A 210 10.23 18.57 -0.36
N ALA A 211 9.26 17.70 -0.02
CA ALA A 211 7.91 17.73 -0.55
C ALA A 211 6.98 18.72 0.16
N ALA A 212 7.39 19.37 1.24
CA ALA A 212 6.54 20.17 2.12
C ALA A 212 5.32 19.38 2.66
N ALA A 213 5.49 18.09 2.93
CA ALA A 213 4.42 17.27 3.49
C ALA A 213 4.03 17.75 4.90
N ALA A 214 2.72 17.70 5.23
CA ALA A 214 2.24 18.20 6.51
C ALA A 214 2.54 17.23 7.67
N GLN A 215 2.55 15.91 7.41
CA GLN A 215 2.90 14.87 8.39
C GLN A 215 3.56 13.66 7.70
N LEU A 216 4.37 12.94 8.47
CA LEU A 216 5.06 11.72 8.03
C LEU A 216 4.61 10.53 8.88
N VAL A 217 4.17 9.46 8.23
CA VAL A 217 3.91 8.17 8.85
C VAL A 217 4.93 7.16 8.32
N LEU A 218 5.83 6.67 9.18
CA LEU A 218 6.80 5.64 8.83
C LEU A 218 6.12 4.28 8.89
N THR A 219 6.32 3.48 7.85
CA THR A 219 5.75 2.14 7.69
C THR A 219 6.77 1.16 7.14
N HIS A 220 6.38 -0.08 6.87
CA HIS A 220 7.24 -1.12 6.31
C HIS A 220 8.55 -1.25 7.09
N LEU A 221 8.42 -1.36 8.42
CA LEU A 221 9.59 -1.34 9.31
C LEU A 221 10.29 -2.70 9.28
N GLY A 222 11.61 -2.69 9.19
CA GLY A 222 12.45 -3.90 9.15
C GLY A 222 12.49 -4.70 10.45
N SER A 223 11.79 -4.25 11.50
CA SER A 223 11.68 -4.96 12.77
C SER A 223 10.35 -4.66 13.45
N ALA A 224 9.76 -5.68 14.07
CA ALA A 224 8.58 -5.56 14.94
C ALA A 224 8.93 -5.10 16.37
N ASP A 225 10.21 -4.89 16.69
CA ASP A 225 10.65 -4.41 18.00
C ASP A 225 10.22 -2.95 18.22
N PRO A 226 9.43 -2.64 19.28
CA PRO A 226 9.04 -1.28 19.60
C PRO A 226 10.21 -0.31 19.81
N GLN A 227 11.34 -0.79 20.33
CA GLN A 227 12.54 0.04 20.52
C GLN A 227 13.16 0.41 19.18
N TRP A 228 13.18 -0.52 18.24
CA TRP A 228 13.64 -0.28 16.89
C TRP A 228 12.77 0.78 16.19
N ALA A 229 11.45 0.65 16.29
CA ALA A 229 10.50 1.62 15.74
C ALA A 229 10.66 3.02 16.37
N GLN A 230 10.87 3.09 17.70
CA GLN A 230 11.08 4.36 18.39
C GLN A 230 12.40 5.04 17.97
N ALA A 231 13.46 4.27 17.72
CA ALA A 231 14.72 4.80 17.20
C ALA A 231 14.51 5.44 15.81
N ARG A 232 13.81 4.74 14.90
CA ARG A 232 13.48 5.28 13.56
C ARG A 232 12.67 6.57 13.64
N LYS A 233 11.67 6.62 14.52
CA LYS A 233 10.89 7.84 14.76
C LYS A 233 11.78 9.01 15.22
N SER A 234 12.70 8.74 16.14
CA SER A 234 13.61 9.76 16.66
C SER A 234 14.60 10.28 15.62
N GLU A 235 15.04 9.41 14.70
CA GLU A 235 15.90 9.77 13.57
C GLU A 235 15.16 10.66 12.57
N ALA A 236 13.97 10.26 12.14
CA ALA A 236 13.14 11.05 11.25
C ALA A 236 12.82 12.45 11.82
N ALA A 237 12.52 12.55 13.11
CA ALA A 237 12.23 13.81 13.78
C ALA A 237 13.41 14.82 13.83
N ARG A 238 14.62 14.41 13.45
CA ARG A 238 15.77 15.32 13.29
C ARG A 238 15.81 15.98 11.92
N ALA A 239 15.23 15.34 10.90
CA ALA A 239 15.26 15.80 9.51
C ALA A 239 13.91 16.35 9.02
N PHE A 240 12.82 16.10 9.75
CA PHE A 240 11.49 16.61 9.45
C PHE A 240 10.87 17.29 10.66
N THR A 241 10.43 18.54 10.48
CA THR A 241 9.89 19.37 11.57
C THR A 241 8.39 19.15 11.85
N GLY A 242 7.68 18.51 10.91
CA GLY A 242 6.28 18.15 11.08
C GLY A 242 6.09 16.92 12.00
N PRO A 243 4.84 16.56 12.30
CA PRO A 243 4.53 15.36 13.08
C PRO A 243 5.06 14.07 12.42
N VAL A 244 5.80 13.26 13.18
CA VAL A 244 6.27 11.93 12.76
C VAL A 244 5.54 10.86 13.56
N HIS A 245 4.96 9.90 12.86
CA HIS A 245 4.24 8.76 13.43
C HIS A 245 4.87 7.45 12.96
N ILE A 246 4.64 6.38 13.73
CA ILE A 246 4.91 5.00 13.32
C ILE A 246 3.57 4.33 12.98
N ALA A 247 3.46 3.75 11.80
CA ALA A 247 2.29 2.96 11.42
C ALA A 247 2.10 1.79 12.39
N ARG A 248 0.86 1.57 12.80
CA ARG A 248 0.47 0.43 13.66
C ARG A 248 -0.85 -0.11 13.18
N PRO A 249 -1.05 -1.44 13.15
CA PRO A 249 -2.32 -2.04 12.77
C PRO A 249 -3.49 -1.45 13.55
N GLY A 250 -4.55 -1.07 12.85
CA GLY A 250 -5.74 -0.42 13.40
C GLY A 250 -5.61 1.10 13.63
N ALA A 251 -4.41 1.68 13.52
CA ALA A 251 -4.23 3.12 13.66
C ALA A 251 -4.90 3.89 12.50
N ARG A 252 -5.39 5.09 12.81
CA ARG A 252 -6.06 5.99 11.87
C ARG A 252 -5.36 7.35 11.87
N TYR A 253 -5.11 7.87 10.69
CA TYR A 253 -4.43 9.16 10.51
C TYR A 253 -5.29 10.04 9.61
N PRO A 254 -5.75 11.22 10.11
CA PRO A 254 -6.46 12.17 9.27
C PRO A 254 -5.50 12.79 8.24
N VAL A 255 -5.96 12.92 7.02
CA VAL A 255 -5.27 13.63 5.92
C VAL A 255 -5.96 14.97 5.74
N ARG A 256 -5.22 16.07 5.87
CA ARG A 256 -5.75 17.44 5.81
C ARG A 256 -4.86 18.31 4.93
#